data_d3b18837876a684112000d215bb778a4
#
_entry.id   d3b18837876a684112000d215bb778a4
#
_cell.length_a   1.000
_cell.length_b   1.000
_cell.length_c   1.000
_cell.angle_alpha   90.00
_cell.angle_beta   90.00
_cell.angle_gamma   90.00
#
_symmetry.space_group_name_H-M   'P 1'
#
loop_
_entity.id
_entity.type
_entity.pdbx_description
1 polymer ?
#
loop_
_entity_poly.entity_id
_entity_poly.type
_entity_poly.pdbx_seq_one_letter_code
_entity_poly.pdbx_strand_id
1 'polypeptide(L)'
;LMTNIFFNKENSLRVHVSSSTDEPSLTQLQNIKDVTNAQYVSTGNSNLDQSYSHSIRAHYVNSNVEKGRTLMVMGMFSTTQNYIGRSVYYNPSSEITGLDYTPLQYSTSENMNGQWSVRGMASFGTPLSFMKCNLNLRAGVSYSITPSKIDGKINNASNMGYNFGAVLGSNISENVDFTLSWHGNYNEALNSQAN
;
A
#
# COMPACT_ATOMS: atom_id res chain seq x y z
N LEU A 1 1.38 -10.42 17.40
CA LEU A 1 1.52 -11.86 17.50
C LEU A 1 2.33 -12.37 16.32
N MET A 2 3.26 -13.30 16.58
CA MET A 2 4.09 -13.89 15.52
C MET A 2 4.15 -15.41 15.75
N THR A 3 3.89 -16.17 14.69
CA THR A 3 3.93 -17.63 14.72
C THR A 3 4.80 -18.15 13.57
N ASN A 4 5.69 -19.09 13.86
CA ASN A 4 6.49 -19.79 12.86
C ASN A 4 6.08 -21.27 12.86
N ILE A 5 5.74 -21.78 11.70
CA ILE A 5 5.34 -23.17 11.48
C ILE A 5 6.37 -23.78 10.53
N PHE A 6 7.03 -24.84 10.97
CA PHE A 6 7.97 -25.61 10.16
C PHE A 6 7.29 -26.94 9.79
N PHE A 7 6.95 -27.11 8.53
CA PHE A 7 6.36 -28.36 8.04
C PHE A 7 7.41 -29.47 7.89
N ASN A 8 8.61 -29.05 7.45
CA ASN A 8 9.80 -29.88 7.35
C ASN A 8 11.05 -28.98 7.23
N LYS A 9 12.23 -29.58 6.97
CA LYS A 9 13.49 -28.81 6.83
C LYS A 9 13.52 -27.83 5.67
N GLU A 10 12.66 -28.02 4.66
CA GLU A 10 12.62 -27.22 3.43
C GLU A 10 11.45 -26.19 3.44
N ASN A 11 10.43 -26.42 4.26
CA ASN A 11 9.18 -25.67 4.20
C ASN A 11 8.87 -24.98 5.52
N SER A 12 8.71 -23.68 5.49
CA SER A 12 8.32 -22.89 6.64
C SER A 12 7.28 -21.83 6.28
N LEU A 13 6.38 -21.57 7.21
CA LEU A 13 5.38 -20.51 7.14
C LEU A 13 5.50 -19.63 8.38
N ARG A 14 5.67 -18.34 8.16
CA ARG A 14 5.62 -17.33 9.21
C ARG A 14 4.38 -16.48 9.05
N VAL A 15 3.61 -16.36 10.12
CA VAL A 15 2.44 -15.48 10.17
C VAL A 15 2.67 -14.43 11.25
N HIS A 16 2.46 -13.19 10.89
CA HIS A 16 2.57 -12.04 11.78
C HIS A 16 1.27 -11.24 11.75
N VAL A 17 0.67 -11.06 12.93
CA VAL A 17 -0.50 -10.20 13.13
C VAL A 17 -0.08 -9.04 13.99
N SER A 18 -0.36 -7.82 13.55
CA SER A 18 -0.08 -6.60 14.29
C SER A 18 -1.26 -5.64 14.26
N SER A 19 -1.38 -4.89 15.33
CA SER A 19 -2.31 -3.78 15.44
C SER A 19 -1.55 -2.59 15.99
N SER A 20 -1.80 -1.41 15.45
CA SER A 20 -1.24 -0.13 15.89
C SER A 20 -2.31 0.93 15.91
N THR A 21 -2.08 1.95 16.70
CA THR A 21 -2.89 3.15 16.78
C THR A 21 -2.07 4.31 16.25
N ASP A 22 -2.66 5.11 15.38
CA ASP A 22 -2.03 6.30 14.83
C ASP A 22 -2.84 7.52 15.23
N GLU A 23 -2.21 8.46 15.94
CA GLU A 23 -2.83 9.70 16.39
C GLU A 23 -2.83 10.75 15.28
N PRO A 24 -3.87 11.62 15.21
CA PRO A 24 -3.86 12.77 14.33
C PRO A 24 -2.66 13.68 14.61
N SER A 25 -2.04 14.21 13.56
CA SER A 25 -0.97 15.18 13.70
C SER A 25 -1.49 16.52 14.26
N LEU A 26 -0.60 17.32 14.87
CA LEU A 26 -0.97 18.66 15.37
C LEU A 26 -1.58 19.53 14.27
N THR A 27 -1.06 19.49 13.06
CA THR A 27 -1.59 20.25 11.92
C THR A 27 -2.98 19.79 11.51
N GLN A 28 -3.29 18.49 11.64
CA GLN A 28 -4.63 17.97 11.37
C GLN A 28 -5.64 18.38 12.47
N LEU A 29 -5.20 18.56 13.71
CA LEU A 29 -6.05 18.96 14.84
C LEU A 29 -6.24 20.48 14.94
N GLN A 30 -5.32 21.27 14.39
CA GLN A 30 -5.41 22.72 14.44
C GLN A 30 -6.56 23.24 13.57
N ASN A 31 -7.61 23.73 14.20
CA ASN A 31 -8.77 24.35 13.52
C ASN A 31 -8.45 25.80 13.08
N ILE A 32 -7.29 25.97 12.42
CA ILE A 32 -6.84 27.25 11.86
C ILE A 32 -6.96 27.15 10.36
N LYS A 33 -7.67 28.10 9.75
CA LYS A 33 -7.84 28.16 8.31
C LYS A 33 -6.58 28.73 7.68
N ASP A 34 -5.99 27.95 6.77
CA ASP A 34 -4.96 28.47 5.87
C ASP A 34 -5.64 29.15 4.69
N VAL A 35 -5.59 30.47 4.69
CA VAL A 35 -6.15 31.35 3.67
C VAL A 35 -5.05 32.04 2.83
N THR A 36 -3.84 31.52 2.87
CA THR A 36 -2.71 32.06 2.06
C THR A 36 -3.09 32.12 0.59
N ASN A 37 -3.88 31.17 0.13
CA ASN A 37 -4.54 31.21 -1.16
C ASN A 37 -6.07 31.25 -0.94
N ALA A 38 -6.69 32.40 -1.20
CA ALA A 38 -8.13 32.57 -1.01
C ALA A 38 -9.01 31.63 -1.85
N GLN A 39 -8.48 31.05 -2.94
CA GLN A 39 -9.21 30.11 -3.78
C GLN A 39 -9.12 28.67 -3.26
N TYR A 40 -8.06 28.31 -2.54
CA TYR A 40 -7.78 26.96 -2.03
C TYR A 40 -7.52 27.01 -0.53
N VAL A 41 -8.59 26.95 0.22
CA VAL A 41 -8.53 27.04 1.69
C VAL A 41 -8.43 25.64 2.31
N SER A 42 -7.61 25.50 3.33
CA SER A 42 -7.53 24.28 4.11
C SER A 42 -7.64 24.55 5.61
N THR A 43 -8.15 23.58 6.36
CA THR A 43 -8.20 23.64 7.81
C THR A 43 -7.99 22.28 8.43
N GLY A 44 -7.49 22.23 9.66
CA GLY A 44 -7.55 21.02 10.46
C GLY A 44 -8.94 20.80 11.03
N ASN A 45 -9.10 19.71 11.79
CA ASN A 45 -10.33 19.32 12.46
C ASN A 45 -9.99 18.83 13.87
N SER A 46 -10.35 19.59 14.86
CA SER A 46 -10.11 19.27 16.28
C SER A 46 -10.91 18.05 16.80
N ASN A 47 -11.89 17.58 16.02
CA ASN A 47 -12.75 16.45 16.37
C ASN A 47 -12.25 15.12 15.78
N LEU A 48 -11.01 15.07 15.30
CA LEU A 48 -10.43 13.82 14.77
C LEU A 48 -10.14 12.86 15.93
N ASP A 49 -10.63 11.65 15.76
CA ASP A 49 -10.25 10.50 16.56
C ASP A 49 -9.01 9.81 16.00
N GLN A 50 -8.32 9.08 16.85
CA GLN A 50 -7.21 8.21 16.45
C GLN A 50 -7.68 7.11 15.50
N SER A 51 -6.80 6.70 14.60
CA SER A 51 -7.03 5.58 13.70
C SER A 51 -6.43 4.29 14.25
N TYR A 52 -7.02 3.14 13.89
CA TYR A 52 -6.59 1.82 14.32
C TYR A 52 -6.26 0.97 13.10
N SER A 53 -4.99 0.66 12.94
CA SER A 53 -4.49 -0.16 11.84
C SER A 53 -4.28 -1.60 12.27
N HIS A 54 -4.83 -2.55 11.51
CA HIS A 54 -4.66 -3.98 11.70
C HIS A 54 -3.99 -4.57 10.48
N SER A 55 -2.98 -5.40 10.65
CA SER A 55 -2.32 -6.07 9.53
C SER A 55 -2.03 -7.53 9.82
N ILE A 56 -2.17 -8.35 8.79
CA ILE A 56 -1.79 -9.76 8.77
C ILE A 56 -0.79 -9.94 7.64
N ARG A 57 0.35 -10.55 7.95
CA ARG A 57 1.39 -10.90 6.98
C ARG A 57 1.65 -12.39 7.07
N ALA A 58 1.67 -13.04 5.92
CA ALA A 58 2.05 -14.43 5.79
C ALA A 58 3.27 -14.52 4.87
N HIS A 59 4.26 -15.29 5.27
CA HIS A 59 5.49 -15.49 4.51
C HIS A 59 5.81 -17.00 4.48
N TYR A 60 5.64 -17.59 3.32
CA TYR A 60 5.97 -18.99 3.08
C TYR A 60 7.28 -19.08 2.32
N VAL A 61 8.14 -20.00 2.76
CA VAL A 61 9.41 -20.32 2.10
C VAL A 61 9.49 -21.84 1.90
N ASN A 62 9.77 -22.23 0.66
CA ASN A 62 10.24 -23.56 0.31
C ASN A 62 11.65 -23.43 -0.26
N SER A 63 12.62 -24.13 0.35
CA SER A 63 14.02 -24.11 -0.06
C SER A 63 14.52 -25.54 -0.21
N ASN A 64 14.65 -25.97 -1.45
CA ASN A 64 15.25 -27.27 -1.77
C ASN A 64 16.73 -27.11 -2.06
N VAL A 65 17.56 -27.43 -1.07
CA VAL A 65 19.03 -27.25 -1.13
C VAL A 65 19.66 -28.15 -2.18
N GLU A 66 19.18 -29.41 -2.32
CA GLU A 66 19.73 -30.36 -3.28
C GLU A 66 19.58 -29.89 -4.73
N LYS A 67 18.43 -29.26 -5.03
CA LYS A 67 18.12 -28.73 -6.37
C LYS A 67 18.50 -27.26 -6.52
N GLY A 68 18.98 -26.60 -5.46
CA GLY A 68 19.28 -25.18 -5.46
C GLY A 68 18.07 -24.28 -5.72
N ARG A 69 16.83 -24.76 -5.44
CA ARG A 69 15.58 -24.04 -5.75
C ARG A 69 15.01 -23.40 -4.51
N THR A 70 14.51 -22.18 -4.68
CA THR A 70 13.83 -21.46 -3.62
C THR A 70 12.54 -20.85 -4.15
N LEU A 71 11.42 -21.12 -3.47
CA LEU A 71 10.14 -20.46 -3.67
C LEU A 71 9.79 -19.66 -2.42
N MET A 72 9.51 -18.38 -2.60
CA MET A 72 9.00 -17.52 -1.53
C MET A 72 7.65 -16.96 -1.96
N VAL A 73 6.67 -17.04 -1.06
CA VAL A 73 5.34 -16.44 -1.27
C VAL A 73 5.04 -15.56 -0.07
N MET A 74 4.70 -14.31 -0.33
CA MET A 74 4.29 -13.36 0.70
C MET A 74 2.88 -12.85 0.41
N GLY A 75 2.06 -12.81 1.47
CA GLY A 75 0.76 -12.17 1.47
C GLY A 75 0.68 -11.15 2.60
N MET A 76 0.05 -10.02 2.34
CA MET A 76 -0.23 -9.00 3.35
C MET A 76 -1.65 -8.48 3.14
N PHE A 77 -2.40 -8.41 4.22
CA PHE A 77 -3.67 -7.71 4.31
C PHE A 77 -3.58 -6.65 5.39
N SER A 78 -4.10 -5.47 5.15
CA SER A 78 -4.22 -4.41 6.15
C SER A 78 -5.54 -3.68 6.00
N THR A 79 -6.09 -3.23 7.14
CA THR A 79 -7.28 -2.39 7.22
C THR A 79 -7.09 -1.35 8.32
N THR A 80 -7.66 -0.18 8.11
CA THR A 80 -7.63 0.91 9.10
C THR A 80 -9.04 1.35 9.42
N GLN A 81 -9.42 1.24 10.68
CA GLN A 81 -10.64 1.81 11.24
C GLN A 81 -10.38 3.27 11.61
N ASN A 82 -11.38 4.12 11.51
CA ASN A 82 -11.28 5.58 11.73
C ASN A 82 -10.14 6.21 10.91
N TYR A 83 -9.92 5.73 9.69
CA TYR A 83 -8.91 6.28 8.79
C TYR A 83 -9.08 7.79 8.65
N ILE A 84 -8.01 8.55 8.86
CA ILE A 84 -8.02 10.01 8.70
C ILE A 84 -7.81 10.32 7.22
N GLY A 85 -8.92 10.52 6.52
CA GLY A 85 -8.95 10.82 5.10
C GLY A 85 -9.20 12.30 4.82
N ARG A 86 -8.95 12.70 3.57
CA ARG A 86 -9.19 14.08 3.11
C ARG A 86 -10.65 14.24 2.70
N SER A 87 -11.27 15.32 3.17
CA SER A 87 -12.58 15.80 2.73
C SER A 87 -12.40 17.09 1.94
N VAL A 88 -12.99 17.15 0.74
CA VAL A 88 -12.87 18.29 -0.19
C VAL A 88 -14.26 18.74 -0.57
N TYR A 89 -14.48 20.06 -0.51
CA TYR A 89 -15.70 20.72 -0.94
C TYR A 89 -15.38 21.71 -2.06
N TYR A 90 -16.11 21.65 -3.15
CA TYR A 90 -15.98 22.56 -4.28
C TYR A 90 -17.06 23.64 -4.22
N ASN A 91 -16.65 24.92 -4.34
CA ASN A 91 -17.51 26.09 -4.18
C ASN A 91 -18.43 26.02 -2.95
N PRO A 92 -17.88 25.72 -1.74
CA PRO A 92 -18.67 25.49 -0.55
C PRO A 92 -19.35 26.79 -0.09
N SER A 93 -20.53 26.65 0.54
CA SER A 93 -21.19 27.78 1.16
C SER A 93 -20.43 28.35 2.35
N SER A 94 -20.72 29.59 2.74
CA SER A 94 -20.17 30.21 3.95
C SER A 94 -20.52 29.45 5.24
N GLU A 95 -21.63 28.71 5.27
CA GLU A 95 -22.01 27.85 6.39
C GLU A 95 -21.00 26.72 6.64
N ILE A 96 -20.42 26.15 5.56
CA ILE A 96 -19.40 25.10 5.66
C ILE A 96 -18.04 25.70 6.02
N THR A 97 -17.69 26.81 5.39
CA THR A 97 -16.34 27.38 5.54
C THR A 97 -16.23 28.35 6.71
N GLY A 98 -17.32 29.00 7.11
CA GLY A 98 -17.33 30.12 8.05
C GLY A 98 -16.50 31.30 7.54
N LEU A 99 -16.42 31.49 6.22
CA LEU A 99 -15.76 32.61 5.53
C LEU A 99 -16.85 33.54 4.96
N ASP A 100 -16.51 34.79 4.78
CA ASP A 100 -17.34 35.83 4.17
C ASP A 100 -17.29 35.81 2.61
N TYR A 101 -16.52 34.88 2.05
CA TYR A 101 -16.40 34.63 0.63
C TYR A 101 -16.43 33.12 0.32
N THR A 102 -16.69 32.75 -0.94
CA THR A 102 -16.72 31.36 -1.41
C THR A 102 -15.41 30.99 -2.09
N PRO A 103 -14.55 30.14 -1.48
CA PRO A 103 -13.36 29.64 -2.16
C PRO A 103 -13.73 28.62 -3.26
N LEU A 104 -12.89 28.41 -4.24
CA LEU A 104 -13.07 27.35 -5.25
C LEU A 104 -12.99 25.97 -4.62
N GLN A 105 -12.14 25.81 -3.61
CA GLN A 105 -11.96 24.56 -2.91
C GLN A 105 -11.69 24.77 -1.44
N TYR A 106 -12.34 23.99 -0.60
CA TYR A 106 -12.10 23.91 0.82
C TYR A 106 -11.79 22.46 1.20
N SER A 107 -10.74 22.24 1.97
CA SER A 107 -10.34 20.89 2.37
C SER A 107 -10.08 20.80 3.87
N THR A 108 -10.48 19.67 4.42
CA THR A 108 -10.24 19.30 5.83
C THR A 108 -9.96 17.81 5.95
N SER A 109 -9.60 17.36 7.14
CA SER A 109 -9.44 15.94 7.45
C SER A 109 -10.66 15.44 8.23
N GLU A 110 -11.13 14.23 7.94
CA GLU A 110 -12.23 13.56 8.62
C GLU A 110 -11.94 12.08 8.84
N ASN A 111 -12.49 11.51 9.92
CA ASN A 111 -12.42 10.07 10.12
C ASN A 111 -13.39 9.34 9.19
N MET A 112 -12.92 8.29 8.55
CA MET A 112 -13.65 7.48 7.59
C MET A 112 -13.37 6.00 7.82
N ASN A 113 -14.30 5.13 7.45
CA ASN A 113 -14.10 3.69 7.44
C ASN A 113 -14.02 3.18 6.00
N GLY A 114 -13.48 1.96 5.85
CA GLY A 114 -13.41 1.30 4.55
C GLY A 114 -12.03 1.36 3.87
N GLN A 115 -11.01 1.86 4.57
CA GLN A 115 -9.62 1.76 4.10
C GLN A 115 -9.13 0.33 4.30
N TRP A 116 -8.66 -0.31 3.22
CA TRP A 116 -7.98 -1.59 3.29
C TRP A 116 -7.07 -1.81 2.09
N SER A 117 -6.12 -2.70 2.25
CA SER A 117 -5.25 -3.12 1.15
C SER A 117 -4.87 -4.59 1.26
N VAL A 118 -4.65 -5.21 0.12
CA VAL A 118 -4.09 -6.55 0.00
C VAL A 118 -2.91 -6.52 -0.96
N ARG A 119 -1.86 -7.25 -0.62
CA ARG A 119 -0.68 -7.41 -1.47
C ARG A 119 -0.22 -8.86 -1.43
N GLY A 120 0.01 -9.43 -2.61
CA GLY A 120 0.61 -10.74 -2.78
C GLY A 120 1.89 -10.63 -3.61
N MET A 121 2.90 -11.42 -3.28
CA MET A 121 4.14 -11.51 -4.05
C MET A 121 4.66 -12.95 -4.00
N ALA A 122 5.11 -13.45 -5.14
CA ALA A 122 5.82 -14.70 -5.24
C ALA A 122 7.18 -14.48 -5.92
N SER A 123 8.20 -15.18 -5.45
CA SER A 123 9.51 -15.24 -6.11
C SER A 123 9.99 -16.67 -6.18
N PHE A 124 10.56 -17.03 -7.32
CA PHE A 124 11.10 -18.35 -7.58
C PHE A 124 12.51 -18.25 -8.13
N GLY A 125 13.45 -18.86 -7.42
CA GLY A 125 14.85 -18.96 -7.82
C GLY A 125 15.20 -20.39 -8.20
N THR A 126 15.90 -20.59 -9.32
CA THR A 126 16.38 -21.90 -9.76
C THR A 126 17.68 -21.78 -10.55
N PRO A 127 18.64 -22.69 -10.36
CA PRO A 127 19.79 -22.78 -11.24
C PRO A 127 19.39 -23.37 -12.58
N LEU A 128 19.95 -22.82 -13.66
CA LEU A 128 19.88 -23.32 -15.03
C LEU A 128 21.23 -23.94 -15.38
N SER A 129 21.46 -25.18 -14.97
CA SER A 129 22.76 -25.84 -15.05
C SER A 129 23.30 -25.94 -16.50
N PHE A 130 22.42 -26.08 -17.49
CA PHE A 130 22.78 -26.12 -18.90
C PHE A 130 23.35 -24.80 -19.44
N MET A 131 22.98 -23.66 -18.84
CA MET A 131 23.47 -22.32 -19.18
C MET A 131 24.49 -21.78 -18.19
N LYS A 132 24.77 -22.52 -17.10
CA LYS A 132 25.54 -22.03 -15.95
C LYS A 132 25.03 -20.67 -15.43
N CYS A 133 23.72 -20.53 -15.29
CA CYS A 133 23.06 -19.30 -14.85
C CYS A 133 22.11 -19.60 -13.69
N ASN A 134 21.77 -18.56 -12.94
CA ASN A 134 20.71 -18.57 -11.95
C ASN A 134 19.55 -17.71 -12.45
N LEU A 135 18.36 -18.28 -12.51
CA LEU A 135 17.14 -17.57 -12.87
C LEU A 135 16.34 -17.24 -11.61
N ASN A 136 15.99 -15.96 -11.45
CA ASN A 136 15.09 -15.49 -10.41
C ASN A 136 13.89 -14.81 -11.07
N LEU A 137 12.70 -15.32 -10.80
CA LEU A 137 11.43 -14.77 -11.27
C LEU A 137 10.69 -14.16 -10.09
N ARG A 138 10.01 -13.04 -10.32
CA ARG A 138 9.14 -12.39 -9.35
C ARG A 138 7.83 -12.01 -10.01
N ALA A 139 6.73 -12.18 -9.28
CA ALA A 139 5.42 -11.69 -9.66
C ALA A 139 4.72 -11.17 -8.40
N GLY A 140 3.99 -10.08 -8.53
CA GLY A 140 3.23 -9.53 -7.43
C GLY A 140 1.98 -8.82 -7.91
N VAL A 141 1.00 -8.77 -7.03
CA VAL A 141 -0.27 -8.07 -7.21
C VAL A 141 -0.58 -7.29 -5.94
N SER A 142 -1.13 -6.10 -6.10
CA SER A 142 -1.62 -5.29 -4.99
C SER A 142 -2.95 -4.67 -5.35
N TYR A 143 -3.84 -4.59 -4.36
CA TYR A 143 -5.09 -3.87 -4.48
C TYR A 143 -5.32 -3.06 -3.21
N SER A 144 -5.80 -1.84 -3.35
CA SER A 144 -6.11 -0.97 -2.22
C SER A 144 -7.33 -0.12 -2.47
N ILE A 145 -8.09 0.11 -1.41
CA ILE A 145 -9.18 1.09 -1.36
C ILE A 145 -8.81 2.15 -0.33
N THR A 146 -8.87 3.40 -0.76
CA THR A 146 -8.64 4.56 0.10
C THR A 146 -9.85 5.47 0.03
N PRO A 147 -10.62 5.60 1.13
CA PRO A 147 -11.77 6.47 1.19
C PRO A 147 -11.35 7.95 1.29
N SER A 148 -12.11 8.81 0.65
CA SER A 148 -12.09 10.26 0.76
C SER A 148 -13.51 10.78 0.72
N LYS A 149 -13.74 12.07 1.00
CA LYS A 149 -15.04 12.71 0.78
C LYS A 149 -14.92 13.83 -0.24
N ILE A 150 -15.90 13.91 -1.12
CA ILE A 150 -16.07 14.99 -2.09
C ILE A 150 -17.48 15.52 -1.95
N ASP A 151 -17.63 16.79 -1.61
CA ASP A 151 -18.91 17.45 -1.35
C ASP A 151 -19.81 16.65 -0.38
N GLY A 152 -19.20 16.14 0.70
CA GLY A 152 -19.87 15.36 1.74
C GLY A 152 -20.17 13.91 1.38
N LYS A 153 -19.92 13.47 0.14
CA LYS A 153 -20.13 12.09 -0.32
C LYS A 153 -18.84 11.30 -0.25
N ILE A 154 -18.93 10.05 0.20
CA ILE A 154 -17.77 9.14 0.23
C ILE A 154 -17.37 8.79 -1.20
N ASN A 155 -16.11 8.99 -1.50
CA ASN A 155 -15.45 8.58 -2.73
C ASN A 155 -14.34 7.57 -2.40
N ASN A 156 -14.45 6.35 -2.94
CA ASN A 156 -13.48 5.29 -2.74
C ASN A 156 -12.52 5.24 -3.93
N ALA A 157 -11.29 5.69 -3.75
CA ALA A 157 -10.24 5.50 -4.75
C ALA A 157 -9.70 4.07 -4.65
N SER A 158 -9.85 3.30 -5.72
CA SER A 158 -9.33 1.93 -5.82
C SER A 158 -8.12 1.92 -6.74
N ASN A 159 -7.04 1.28 -6.30
CA ASN A 159 -5.83 1.13 -7.10
C ASN A 159 -5.47 -0.35 -7.18
N MET A 160 -5.15 -0.80 -8.38
CA MET A 160 -4.64 -2.14 -8.65
C MET A 160 -3.25 -2.06 -9.27
N GLY A 161 -2.32 -2.84 -8.75
CA GLY A 161 -0.95 -2.85 -9.21
C GLY A 161 -0.47 -4.27 -9.48
N TYR A 162 0.28 -4.42 -10.57
CA TYR A 162 0.96 -5.64 -10.94
C TYR A 162 2.45 -5.36 -11.09
N ASN A 163 3.28 -6.27 -10.64
CA ASN A 163 4.70 -6.20 -10.85
C ASN A 163 5.24 -7.57 -11.28
N PHE A 164 6.17 -7.55 -12.21
CA PHE A 164 6.86 -8.74 -12.72
C PHE A 164 8.34 -8.44 -12.80
N GLY A 165 9.16 -9.43 -12.57
CA GLY A 165 10.60 -9.31 -12.71
C GLY A 165 11.23 -10.64 -13.05
N ALA A 166 12.27 -10.59 -13.87
CA ALA A 166 13.12 -11.71 -14.19
C ALA A 166 14.59 -11.26 -14.11
N VAL A 167 15.40 -12.01 -13.41
CA VAL A 167 16.84 -11.78 -13.30
C VAL A 167 17.56 -13.07 -13.67
N LEU A 168 18.44 -12.99 -14.65
CA LEU A 168 19.33 -14.05 -15.07
C LEU A 168 20.76 -13.61 -14.72
N GLY A 169 21.36 -14.27 -13.75
CA GLY A 169 22.75 -14.06 -13.36
C GLY A 169 23.63 -15.19 -13.86
N SER A 170 24.77 -14.88 -14.48
CA SER A 170 25.70 -15.91 -14.93
C SER A 170 26.51 -16.46 -13.77
N ASN A 171 26.94 -17.72 -13.92
CA ASN A 171 27.90 -18.38 -13.04
C ASN A 171 28.87 -19.18 -13.92
N ILE A 172 29.37 -18.52 -14.98
CA ILE A 172 30.12 -19.18 -16.07
C ILE A 172 31.56 -19.45 -15.67
N SER A 173 32.24 -18.45 -15.13
CA SER A 173 33.64 -18.56 -14.67
C SER A 173 33.99 -17.44 -13.70
N GLU A 174 35.17 -17.55 -13.04
CA GLU A 174 35.72 -16.53 -12.15
C GLU A 174 36.04 -15.19 -12.85
N ASN A 175 36.17 -15.20 -14.17
CA ASN A 175 36.62 -14.05 -14.96
C ASN A 175 35.50 -13.44 -15.83
N VAL A 176 34.35 -14.11 -15.96
CA VAL A 176 33.21 -13.62 -16.75
C VAL A 176 31.94 -13.78 -15.98
N ASP A 177 31.35 -12.66 -15.63
CA ASP A 177 30.06 -12.58 -14.97
C ASP A 177 29.16 -11.54 -15.66
N PHE A 178 27.87 -11.85 -15.80
CA PHE A 178 26.89 -10.92 -16.31
C PHE A 178 25.57 -11.09 -15.56
N THR A 179 24.80 -10.04 -15.49
CA THR A 179 23.44 -10.06 -14.97
C THR A 179 22.53 -9.36 -15.95
N LEU A 180 21.51 -10.09 -16.42
CA LEU A 180 20.41 -9.54 -17.20
C LEU A 180 19.18 -9.43 -16.31
N SER A 181 18.62 -8.22 -16.19
CA SER A 181 17.44 -7.99 -15.40
C SER A 181 16.34 -7.30 -16.22
N TRP A 182 15.12 -7.75 -16.03
CA TRP A 182 13.92 -7.15 -16.59
C TRP A 182 12.89 -6.93 -15.48
N HIS A 183 12.26 -5.74 -15.47
CA HIS A 183 11.21 -5.38 -14.53
C HIS A 183 10.07 -4.69 -15.27
N GLY A 184 8.85 -5.13 -15.01
CA GLY A 184 7.63 -4.53 -15.49
C GLY A 184 6.70 -4.18 -14.33
N ASN A 185 6.13 -2.96 -14.36
CA ASN A 185 5.11 -2.52 -13.43
C ASN A 185 3.92 -1.98 -14.21
N TYR A 186 2.73 -2.39 -13.82
CA TYR A 186 1.48 -1.86 -14.34
C TYR A 186 0.60 -1.45 -13.17
N ASN A 187 0.11 -0.22 -13.19
CA ASN A 187 -0.79 0.31 -12.18
C ASN A 187 -2.04 0.84 -12.85
N GLU A 188 -3.18 0.48 -12.30
CA GLU A 188 -4.50 0.90 -12.75
C GLU A 188 -5.23 1.57 -11.58
N ALA A 189 -5.65 2.80 -11.80
CA ALA A 189 -6.55 3.50 -10.88
C ALA A 189 -7.99 3.19 -11.29
N LEU A 190 -8.65 2.37 -10.52
CA LEU A 190 -10.07 2.05 -10.67
C LEU A 190 -10.86 3.10 -9.88
N ASN A 191 -11.05 4.28 -10.44
CA ASN A 191 -11.83 5.33 -9.78
C ASN A 191 -13.32 5.04 -9.92
N SER A 192 -14.00 4.85 -8.80
CA SER A 192 -15.42 5.14 -8.76
C SER A 192 -15.56 6.66 -8.57
N GLN A 193 -15.79 7.39 -9.64
CA GLN A 193 -16.38 8.71 -9.48
C GLN A 193 -17.81 8.48 -8.95
N ALA A 194 -18.10 9.07 -7.79
CA ALA A 194 -19.48 9.18 -7.36
C ALA A 194 -20.22 10.08 -8.39
N ASN A 195 -21.03 9.45 -9.24
CA ASN A 195 -22.02 10.15 -10.04
C ASN A 195 -23.12 10.71 -9.14
#